data_0ec25e8da49711dcd5252b64fb0177ab
#
_entry.id   0ec25e8da49711dcd5252b64fb0177ab
#
_cell.length_a   1.000
_cell.length_b   1.000
_cell.length_c   1.000
_cell.angle_alpha   90.00
_cell.angle_beta   90.00
_cell.angle_gamma   90.00
#
_symmetry.space_group_name_H-M   'P 1'
#
loop_
_entity.id
_entity.type
_entity.pdbx_description
1 polymer ?
#
loop_
_entity_poly.entity_id
_entity_poly.type
_entity_poly.pdbx_seq_one_letter_code
_entity_poly.pdbx_strand_id
1 'polypeptide(L)'
;MKARKAAVAGAVIIAAVAVLGYAQQPGFTRKLLQDQNLSVPERHAVQALAEFVPGGAAGRHTHPGEELGYVVEGTLLLEVDGQPPRTLKAGDAFFVEAGKVHDGKNIGSGPAKVLATYIVEKGKPVASPAK
;
A
#
# COMPACT_ATOMS: atom_id res chain seq x y z
N MET A 1 38.31 -11.03 -41.02
CA MET A 1 37.02 -11.37 -40.41
C MET A 1 36.75 -10.47 -39.22
N LYS A 2 35.81 -9.55 -39.33
CA LYS A 2 35.44 -8.66 -38.23
C LYS A 2 34.25 -9.29 -37.46
N ALA A 3 34.51 -9.70 -36.20
CA ALA A 3 33.46 -10.20 -35.31
C ALA A 3 32.54 -9.04 -34.90
N ARG A 4 31.27 -9.12 -35.30
CA ARG A 4 30.24 -8.22 -34.81
C ARG A 4 29.84 -8.65 -33.39
N LYS A 5 30.17 -7.83 -32.40
CA LYS A 5 29.63 -7.97 -31.06
C LYS A 5 28.16 -7.58 -31.09
N ALA A 6 27.28 -8.55 -30.92
CA ALA A 6 25.86 -8.27 -30.67
C ALA A 6 25.72 -7.69 -29.26
N ALA A 7 25.30 -6.44 -29.18
CA ALA A 7 24.89 -5.85 -27.91
C ALA A 7 23.49 -6.40 -27.55
N VAL A 8 23.46 -7.22 -26.52
CA VAL A 8 22.19 -7.63 -25.90
C VAL A 8 21.72 -6.44 -25.07
N ALA A 9 20.79 -5.69 -25.63
CA ALA A 9 20.05 -4.68 -24.86
C ALA A 9 19.12 -5.44 -23.91
N GLY A 10 19.54 -5.58 -22.65
CA GLY A 10 18.68 -6.09 -21.61
C GLY A 10 17.51 -5.14 -21.39
N ALA A 11 16.31 -5.57 -21.75
CA ALA A 11 15.09 -4.84 -21.39
C ALA A 11 14.95 -4.88 -19.87
N VAL A 12 15.23 -3.77 -19.21
CA VAL A 12 14.84 -3.55 -17.82
C VAL A 12 13.33 -3.38 -17.83
N ILE A 13 12.61 -4.45 -17.64
CA ILE A 13 11.16 -4.40 -17.43
C ILE A 13 10.95 -3.77 -16.07
N ILE A 14 10.51 -2.53 -16.09
CA ILE A 14 10.13 -1.80 -14.87
C ILE A 14 8.88 -2.45 -14.30
N ALA A 15 9.08 -3.36 -13.36
CA ALA A 15 8.00 -4.00 -12.60
C ALA A 15 7.34 -3.04 -11.57
N ALA A 16 7.63 -1.74 -11.64
CA ALA A 16 7.17 -0.76 -10.67
C ALA A 16 5.66 -0.43 -10.75
N VAL A 17 4.99 -0.78 -11.84
CA VAL A 17 3.56 -0.43 -12.03
C VAL A 17 2.63 -1.42 -11.34
N ALA A 18 3.06 -2.64 -11.06
CA ALA A 18 2.23 -3.67 -10.45
C ALA A 18 2.07 -3.53 -8.91
N VAL A 19 2.93 -2.76 -8.26
CA VAL A 19 2.99 -2.68 -6.79
C VAL A 19 1.79 -1.93 -6.20
N LEU A 20 1.25 -0.95 -6.87
CA LEU A 20 0.12 -0.15 -6.40
C LEU A 20 -1.26 -0.64 -6.89
N GLY A 21 -1.28 -1.61 -7.75
CA GLY A 21 -2.28 -2.63 -8.07
C GLY A 21 -3.64 -2.21 -8.60
N TYR A 22 -4.17 -1.04 -8.33
CA TYR A 22 -5.45 -0.58 -8.87
C TYR A 22 -5.56 0.94 -8.89
N ALA A 23 -6.55 1.46 -9.62
CA ALA A 23 -6.77 2.90 -9.75
C ALA A 23 -6.94 3.56 -8.38
N GLN A 24 -6.25 4.68 -8.16
CA GLN A 24 -6.37 5.47 -6.94
C GLN A 24 -7.79 6.04 -6.81
N GLN A 25 -8.33 6.01 -5.59
CA GLN A 25 -9.60 6.67 -5.30
C GLN A 25 -9.43 8.20 -5.32
N PRO A 26 -10.46 8.97 -5.71
CA PRO A 26 -10.41 10.42 -5.60
C PRO A 26 -10.04 10.86 -4.18
N GLY A 27 -9.07 11.77 -4.07
CA GLY A 27 -8.61 12.28 -2.78
C GLY A 27 -7.72 11.33 -1.97
N PHE A 28 -7.27 10.24 -2.57
CA PHE A 28 -6.36 9.27 -1.96
C PHE A 28 -5.23 8.90 -2.89
N THR A 29 -4.00 8.83 -2.37
CA THR A 29 -2.83 8.36 -3.11
C THR A 29 -1.94 7.47 -2.24
N ARG A 30 -1.24 6.52 -2.86
CA ARG A 30 -0.13 5.78 -2.26
C ARG A 30 1.16 6.12 -2.99
N LYS A 31 2.12 6.68 -2.27
CA LYS A 31 3.46 6.93 -2.78
C LYS A 31 4.38 5.81 -2.33
N LEU A 32 4.90 5.03 -3.28
CA LEU A 32 5.88 3.99 -2.98
C LEU A 32 7.16 4.61 -2.42
N LEU A 33 7.62 4.13 -1.28
CA LEU A 33 8.88 4.53 -0.64
C LEU A 33 9.98 3.50 -0.89
N GLN A 34 9.69 2.21 -0.68
CA GLN A 34 10.61 1.12 -0.95
C GLN A 34 9.88 -0.21 -1.13
N ASP A 35 10.53 -1.13 -1.83
CA ASP A 35 10.09 -2.50 -2.02
C ASP A 35 11.32 -3.40 -1.86
N GLN A 36 11.30 -4.30 -0.89
CA GLN A 36 12.46 -5.12 -0.50
C GLN A 36 12.09 -6.59 -0.42
N ASN A 37 12.95 -7.44 -0.99
CA ASN A 37 12.85 -8.86 -0.78
C ASN A 37 13.18 -9.21 0.69
N LEU A 38 12.42 -10.11 1.25
CA LEU A 38 12.65 -10.63 2.59
C LEU A 38 13.46 -11.92 2.55
N SER A 39 14.04 -12.31 3.69
CA SER A 39 14.67 -13.62 3.86
C SER A 39 13.66 -14.78 3.81
N VAL A 40 12.38 -14.47 4.03
CA VAL A 40 11.27 -15.42 3.87
C VAL A 40 10.94 -15.53 2.37
N PRO A 41 11.01 -16.74 1.77
CA PRO A 41 10.64 -16.93 0.37
C PRO A 41 9.20 -16.50 0.08
N GLU A 42 8.93 -16.11 -1.17
CA GLU A 42 7.60 -15.73 -1.67
C GLU A 42 6.98 -14.47 -1.03
N ARG A 43 7.71 -13.78 -0.15
CA ARG A 43 7.28 -12.54 0.50
C ARG A 43 8.23 -11.40 0.22
N HIS A 44 7.68 -10.19 0.12
CA HIS A 44 8.42 -8.95 0.11
C HIS A 44 7.77 -7.92 1.04
N ALA A 45 8.54 -6.93 1.46
CA ALA A 45 8.05 -5.80 2.22
C ALA A 45 7.93 -4.59 1.30
N VAL A 46 6.73 -4.03 1.22
CA VAL A 46 6.45 -2.80 0.48
C VAL A 46 6.11 -1.71 1.47
N GLN A 47 6.79 -0.58 1.40
CA GLN A 47 6.48 0.56 2.25
C GLN A 47 6.00 1.73 1.39
N ALA A 48 4.88 2.30 1.78
CA ALA A 48 4.25 3.40 1.08
C ALA A 48 3.76 4.49 2.05
N LEU A 49 3.75 5.72 1.59
CA LEU A 49 3.06 6.81 2.25
C LEU A 49 1.67 6.97 1.62
N ALA A 50 0.65 6.66 2.39
CA ALA A 50 -0.75 6.88 2.03
C ALA A 50 -1.15 8.30 2.44
N GLU A 51 -1.67 9.07 1.49
CA GLU A 51 -2.07 10.46 1.70
C GLU A 51 -3.53 10.64 1.35
N PHE A 52 -4.26 11.35 2.21
CA PHE A 52 -5.69 11.58 2.12
C PHE A 52 -5.99 13.07 2.25
N VAL A 53 -6.71 13.65 1.29
CA VAL A 53 -7.33 14.96 1.49
C VAL A 53 -8.45 14.84 2.52
N PRO A 54 -8.93 15.94 3.12
CA PRO A 54 -10.12 15.90 3.98
C PRO A 54 -11.29 15.20 3.27
N GLY A 55 -11.91 14.22 3.93
CA GLY A 55 -12.98 13.39 3.36
C GLY A 55 -12.52 12.30 2.37
N GLY A 56 -11.25 12.27 2.01
CA GLY A 56 -10.69 11.22 1.14
C GLY A 56 -10.68 9.86 1.81
N ALA A 57 -10.85 8.80 1.03
CA ALA A 57 -10.87 7.41 1.49
C ALA A 57 -10.10 6.51 0.54
N ALA A 58 -9.48 5.47 1.08
CA ALA A 58 -8.79 4.45 0.28
C ALA A 58 -9.78 3.61 -0.55
N GLY A 59 -11.02 3.48 -0.09
CA GLY A 59 -11.99 2.53 -0.59
C GLY A 59 -11.79 1.14 0.03
N ARG A 60 -12.85 0.36 0.08
CA ARG A 60 -12.79 -1.02 0.61
C ARG A 60 -11.84 -1.86 -0.24
N HIS A 61 -10.88 -2.50 0.40
CA HIS A 61 -9.83 -3.26 -0.29
C HIS A 61 -9.23 -4.34 0.62
N THR A 62 -8.42 -5.19 0.01
CA THR A 62 -7.62 -6.23 0.69
C THR A 62 -6.16 -6.13 0.28
N HIS A 63 -5.28 -6.73 1.07
CA HIS A 63 -3.87 -6.96 0.72
C HIS A 63 -3.58 -8.46 0.74
N PRO A 64 -2.68 -8.97 -0.13
CA PRO A 64 -2.26 -10.37 -0.10
C PRO A 64 -1.20 -10.63 0.99
N GLY A 65 -1.40 -10.10 2.17
CA GLY A 65 -0.52 -10.16 3.34
C GLY A 65 -0.94 -9.15 4.39
N GLU A 66 -0.09 -8.99 5.38
CA GLU A 66 -0.34 -8.12 6.53
C GLU A 66 -0.01 -6.66 6.20
N GLU A 67 -0.73 -5.74 6.84
CA GLU A 67 -0.42 -4.31 6.85
C GLU A 67 -0.11 -3.86 8.27
N LEU A 68 1.04 -3.19 8.43
CA LEU A 68 1.39 -2.44 9.62
C LEU A 68 1.33 -0.96 9.28
N GLY A 69 0.42 -0.24 9.91
CA GLY A 69 0.22 1.19 9.67
C GLY A 69 0.63 2.04 10.86
N TYR A 70 1.10 3.24 10.56
CA TYR A 70 1.40 4.28 11.54
C TYR A 70 0.88 5.61 11.03
N VAL A 71 0.00 6.26 11.79
CA VAL A 71 -0.55 7.57 11.41
C VAL A 71 0.50 8.64 11.69
N VAL A 72 0.98 9.27 10.63
CA VAL A 72 2.00 10.33 10.69
C VAL A 72 1.36 11.69 10.94
N GLU A 73 0.19 11.93 10.34
CA GLU A 73 -0.50 13.22 10.37
C GLU A 73 -2.01 13.01 10.26
N GLY A 74 -2.77 13.87 10.93
CA GLY A 74 -4.22 13.93 10.78
C GLY A 74 -4.99 12.91 11.62
N THR A 75 -6.25 12.69 11.23
CA THR A 75 -7.19 11.81 11.91
C THR A 75 -7.84 10.87 10.91
N LEU A 76 -7.66 9.57 11.12
CA LEU A 76 -8.12 8.50 10.24
C LEU A 76 -9.20 7.67 10.94
N LEU A 77 -10.30 7.39 10.25
CA LEU A 77 -11.22 6.33 10.63
C LEU A 77 -10.79 5.04 9.94
N LEU A 78 -10.42 4.03 10.73
CA LEU A 78 -10.11 2.68 10.24
C LEU A 78 -11.33 1.78 10.43
N GLU A 79 -11.84 1.24 9.34
CA GLU A 79 -12.93 0.27 9.32
C GLU A 79 -12.37 -1.07 8.82
N VAL A 80 -12.44 -2.11 9.64
CA VAL A 80 -12.04 -3.48 9.30
C VAL A 80 -13.26 -4.38 9.47
N ASP A 81 -13.59 -5.18 8.47
CA ASP A 81 -14.73 -6.08 8.53
C ASP A 81 -14.64 -6.99 9.76
N GLY A 82 -15.75 -7.08 10.50
CA GLY A 82 -15.86 -7.87 11.73
C GLY A 82 -15.31 -7.18 12.99
N GLN A 83 -14.85 -5.92 12.90
CA GLN A 83 -14.34 -5.16 14.02
C GLN A 83 -15.08 -3.83 14.17
N PRO A 84 -15.17 -3.27 15.40
CA PRO A 84 -15.66 -1.90 15.57
C PRO A 84 -14.75 -0.89 14.86
N PRO A 85 -15.31 0.17 14.25
CA PRO A 85 -14.49 1.25 13.69
C PRO A 85 -13.58 1.88 14.75
N ARG A 86 -12.37 2.26 14.34
CA ARG A 86 -11.38 2.90 15.21
C ARG A 86 -10.99 4.26 14.66
N THR A 87 -11.05 5.28 15.50
CA THR A 87 -10.48 6.60 15.20
C THR A 87 -9.02 6.62 15.62
N LEU A 88 -8.14 6.88 14.67
CA LEU A 88 -6.69 6.91 14.84
C LEU A 88 -6.19 8.33 14.60
N LYS A 89 -5.24 8.76 15.43
CA LYS A 89 -4.60 10.08 15.34
C LYS A 89 -3.10 9.92 15.10
N ALA A 90 -2.44 10.99 14.72
CA ALA A 90 -0.97 11.03 14.59
C ALA A 90 -0.30 10.40 15.80
N GLY A 91 0.59 9.44 15.58
CA GLY A 91 1.26 8.65 16.60
C GLY A 91 0.62 7.29 16.89
N ASP A 92 -0.58 7.01 16.39
CA ASP A 92 -1.23 5.72 16.55
C ASP A 92 -0.77 4.72 15.50
N ALA A 93 -0.56 3.47 15.94
CA ALA A 93 -0.28 2.34 15.06
C ALA A 93 -1.50 1.42 14.92
N PHE A 94 -1.58 0.72 13.81
CA PHE A 94 -2.61 -0.29 13.57
C PHE A 94 -2.06 -1.48 12.79
N PHE A 95 -2.81 -2.56 12.83
CA PHE A 95 -2.50 -3.79 12.12
C PHE A 95 -3.75 -4.30 11.41
N VAL A 96 -3.58 -4.74 10.17
CA VAL A 96 -4.63 -5.41 9.41
C VAL A 96 -4.12 -6.79 8.98
N GLU A 97 -4.86 -7.83 9.35
CA GLU A 97 -4.56 -9.20 8.98
C GLU A 97 -4.63 -9.41 7.47
N ALA A 98 -3.86 -10.38 6.98
CA ALA A 98 -3.86 -10.77 5.57
C ALA A 98 -5.28 -11.06 5.06
N GLY A 99 -5.63 -10.48 3.91
CA GLY A 99 -6.90 -10.71 3.24
C GLY A 99 -8.13 -10.07 3.89
N LYS A 100 -7.98 -9.34 4.99
CA LYS A 100 -9.13 -8.65 5.62
C LYS A 100 -9.56 -7.43 4.80
N VAL A 101 -10.86 -7.36 4.51
CA VAL A 101 -11.45 -6.18 3.87
C VAL A 101 -11.46 -5.03 4.86
N HIS A 102 -10.91 -3.90 4.44
CA HIS A 102 -10.83 -2.70 5.27
C HIS A 102 -10.85 -1.44 4.42
N ASP A 103 -11.05 -0.30 5.10
CA ASP A 103 -11.02 1.04 4.51
C ASP A 103 -10.44 2.03 5.54
N GLY A 104 -9.72 3.01 5.04
CA GLY A 104 -9.24 4.16 5.80
C GLY A 104 -9.85 5.43 5.23
N LYS A 105 -10.40 6.28 6.10
CA LYS A 105 -11.03 7.54 5.72
C LYS A 105 -10.46 8.70 6.53
N ASN A 106 -10.14 9.79 5.88
CA ASN A 106 -9.78 11.02 6.58
C ASN A 106 -11.04 11.72 7.10
N ILE A 107 -11.22 11.70 8.42
CA ILE A 107 -12.33 12.36 9.09
C ILE A 107 -11.93 13.69 9.77
N GLY A 108 -10.68 14.11 9.60
CA GLY A 108 -10.19 15.39 10.08
C GLY A 108 -10.44 16.55 9.12
N SER A 109 -10.09 17.75 9.54
CA SER A 109 -10.23 18.97 8.73
C SER A 109 -9.02 19.28 7.85
N GLY A 110 -7.87 18.64 8.13
CA GLY A 110 -6.63 18.76 7.38
C GLY A 110 -6.26 17.46 6.67
N PRO A 111 -5.10 17.39 6.01
CA PRO A 111 -4.62 16.16 5.39
C PRO A 111 -4.37 15.07 6.43
N ALA A 112 -4.51 13.82 6.03
CA ALA A 112 -4.06 12.67 6.81
C ALA A 112 -2.98 11.91 6.05
N LYS A 113 -1.98 11.40 6.78
CA LYS A 113 -0.87 10.62 6.22
C LYS A 113 -0.63 9.39 7.06
N VAL A 114 -0.47 8.26 6.39
CA VAL A 114 -0.19 6.96 7.00
C VAL A 114 1.06 6.38 6.37
N LEU A 115 2.05 6.05 7.20
CA LEU A 115 3.15 5.19 6.78
C LEU A 115 2.66 3.75 6.86
N ALA A 116 2.50 3.10 5.72
CA ALA A 116 2.02 1.74 5.63
C ALA A 116 3.16 0.80 5.19
N THR A 117 3.31 -0.31 5.90
CA THR A 117 4.23 -1.39 5.55
C THR A 117 3.43 -2.65 5.29
N TYR A 118 3.54 -3.17 4.07
CA TYR A 118 2.86 -4.38 3.62
C TYR A 118 3.85 -5.52 3.52
N ILE A 119 3.55 -6.64 4.18
CA ILE A 119 4.33 -7.88 4.04
C ILE A 119 3.47 -8.84 3.23
N VAL A 120 3.73 -8.89 1.92
CA VAL A 120 2.79 -9.43 0.95
C VAL A 120 3.42 -10.46 0.03
N GLU A 121 2.59 -11.28 -0.59
CA GLU A 121 3.01 -12.29 -1.56
C GLU A 121 3.58 -11.64 -2.82
N LYS A 122 4.72 -12.15 -3.27
CA LYS A 122 5.34 -11.74 -4.54
C LYS A 122 4.42 -12.04 -5.73
N GLY A 123 4.45 -11.17 -6.73
CA GLY A 123 3.70 -11.35 -7.97
C GLY A 123 2.21 -11.00 -7.88
N LYS A 124 1.72 -10.57 -6.71
CA LYS A 124 0.34 -10.10 -6.54
C LYS A 124 0.31 -8.58 -6.35
N PRO A 125 -0.76 -7.90 -6.77
CA PRO A 125 -0.97 -6.49 -6.45
C PRO A 125 -0.99 -6.29 -4.94
N VAL A 126 -0.35 -5.21 -4.47
CA VAL A 126 -0.33 -4.89 -3.02
C VAL A 126 -1.74 -4.67 -2.48
N ALA A 127 -2.65 -4.14 -3.29
CA ALA A 127 -4.02 -3.93 -2.91
C ALA A 127 -4.96 -4.33 -4.05
N SER A 128 -6.13 -4.85 -3.68
CA SER A 128 -7.22 -5.18 -4.60
C SER A 128 -8.54 -4.64 -4.07
N PRO A 129 -9.39 -4.03 -4.91
CA PRO A 129 -10.68 -3.54 -4.48
C PRO A 129 -11.57 -4.68 -3.97
N ALA A 130 -12.39 -4.39 -2.98
CA ALA A 130 -13.38 -5.30 -2.41
C ALA A 130 -14.78 -4.70 -2.45
N LYS A 131 -15.81 -5.57 -2.46
CA LYS A 131 -17.22 -5.16 -2.43
C LYS A 131 -17.71 -4.90 -1.01
#